data_165e979f99f5eddaae80408c466f58b0
#
_entry.id   165e979f99f5eddaae80408c466f58b0
#
_cell.length_a   1.000
_cell.length_b   1.000
_cell.length_c   1.000
_cell.angle_alpha   90.00
_cell.angle_beta   90.00
_cell.angle_gamma   90.00
#
_symmetry.space_group_name_H-M   'P 1'
#
loop_
_entity.id
_entity.type
_entity.pdbx_description
1 polymer ?
#
loop_
_entity_poly.entity_id
_entity_poly.type
_entity_poly.pdbx_seq_one_letter_code
_entity_poly.pdbx_strand_id
1 'polypeptide(L)'
;NIMPFWMEHGWDKVNGGVYTCVDRDGSLIDSTKSVWFQGRFAFICSYAYNNVEKNPMWLEAAKSTLDFIEKHCFDENGRMYFSVTAEGKPLRMRRYVFSETFAAIAMSEYALATGDQKYAERALQIFKDTQRFLTTPGILAPKFEESVQLQSHSIIMILINVGSCIRKVINDPKLTEQIDESIAKLKKYFIHPEFKCLLETVGMNGEFVDTCMGRTINPGHCIET
;
A
#
# COMPACT_ATOMS: atom_id res chain seq x y z
N ASN A 1 17.21 15.10 7.66
CA ASN A 1 17.67 14.27 8.77
C ASN A 1 16.90 12.94 8.93
N ILE A 2 15.75 12.76 8.28
CA ILE A 2 14.95 11.52 8.40
C ILE A 2 15.65 10.37 7.66
N MET A 3 16.03 10.55 6.39
CA MET A 3 16.66 9.48 5.60
C MET A 3 17.95 8.95 6.24
N PRO A 4 18.94 9.78 6.64
CA PRO A 4 20.14 9.26 7.29
C PRO A 4 19.85 8.41 8.53
N PHE A 5 18.92 8.84 9.39
CA PHE A 5 18.53 8.09 10.58
C PHE A 5 18.01 6.68 10.23
N TRP A 6 17.06 6.58 9.27
CA TRP A 6 16.51 5.29 8.89
C TRP A 6 17.46 4.40 8.10
N MET A 7 18.40 5.01 7.37
CA MET A 7 19.48 4.26 6.69
C MET A 7 20.48 3.66 7.67
N GLU A 8 20.72 4.33 8.80
CA GLU A 8 21.64 3.88 9.84
C GLU A 8 20.99 2.85 10.77
N HIS A 9 19.78 3.14 11.26
CA HIS A 9 19.15 2.42 12.35
C HIS A 9 17.98 1.51 11.92
N GLY A 10 17.30 1.84 10.83
CA GLY A 10 16.13 1.10 10.37
C GLY A 10 16.47 -0.02 9.39
N TRP A 11 17.40 0.20 8.46
CA TRP A 11 17.73 -0.80 7.45
C TRP A 11 18.41 -2.03 8.06
N ASP A 12 17.75 -3.21 7.96
CA ASP A 12 18.31 -4.50 8.40
C ASP A 12 19.26 -5.03 7.31
N LYS A 13 20.56 -4.80 7.50
CA LYS A 13 21.60 -5.28 6.58
C LYS A 13 21.90 -6.76 6.69
N VAL A 14 21.37 -7.44 7.70
CA VAL A 14 21.59 -8.88 7.95
C VAL A 14 20.54 -9.72 7.25
N ASN A 15 19.25 -9.43 7.49
CA ASN A 15 18.15 -10.20 6.93
C ASN A 15 17.49 -9.54 5.72
N GLY A 16 17.81 -8.27 5.45
CA GLY A 16 17.13 -7.43 4.47
C GLY A 16 15.87 -6.77 5.01
N GLY A 17 15.34 -5.81 4.27
CA GLY A 17 14.17 -5.06 4.71
C GLY A 17 14.47 -4.00 5.76
N VAL A 18 13.44 -3.52 6.45
CA VAL A 18 13.54 -2.43 7.42
C VAL A 18 12.88 -2.83 8.76
N TYR A 19 13.52 -2.52 9.87
CA TYR A 19 12.89 -2.54 11.19
C TYR A 19 11.86 -1.43 11.29
N THR A 20 10.71 -1.71 11.92
CA THR A 20 9.59 -0.77 11.97
C THR A 20 9.43 -0.06 13.32
N CYS A 21 10.16 -0.53 14.34
CA CYS A 21 10.11 0.01 15.69
C CYS A 21 11.53 0.26 16.23
N VAL A 22 12.02 1.48 16.05
CA VAL A 22 13.27 1.97 16.65
C VAL A 22 13.00 3.16 17.56
N ASP A 23 13.78 3.34 18.59
CA ASP A 23 13.68 4.49 19.51
C ASP A 23 14.35 5.73 18.90
N ARG A 24 14.25 6.86 19.60
CA ARG A 24 14.81 8.16 19.16
C ARG A 24 16.32 8.13 18.96
N ASP A 25 17.02 7.34 19.74
CA ASP A 25 18.46 7.15 19.65
C ASP A 25 18.88 6.11 18.61
N GLY A 26 17.90 5.47 17.95
CA GLY A 26 18.13 4.43 16.96
C GLY A 26 18.21 3.02 17.53
N SER A 27 18.05 2.83 18.83
CA SER A 27 18.01 1.49 19.43
C SER A 27 16.77 0.71 18.97
N LEU A 28 16.94 -0.58 18.70
CA LEU A 28 15.84 -1.45 18.26
C LEU A 28 14.90 -1.76 19.43
N ILE A 29 13.63 -1.37 19.31
CA ILE A 29 12.58 -1.68 20.30
C ILE A 29 11.97 -3.05 20.01
N ASP A 30 11.62 -3.32 18.76
CA ASP A 30 10.98 -4.56 18.31
C ASP A 30 11.51 -4.95 16.93
N SER A 31 11.94 -6.20 16.80
CA SER A 31 12.47 -6.75 15.55
C SER A 31 11.39 -7.21 14.58
N THR A 32 10.11 -7.21 14.98
CA THR A 32 8.98 -7.52 14.10
C THR A 32 8.92 -6.53 12.94
N LYS A 33 8.79 -7.05 11.73
CA LYS A 33 8.68 -6.25 10.51
C LYS A 33 7.23 -6.17 10.04
N SER A 34 6.67 -4.96 10.03
CA SER A 34 5.40 -4.69 9.36
C SER A 34 5.61 -4.68 7.85
N VAL A 35 4.87 -5.50 7.12
CA VAL A 35 4.96 -5.61 5.66
C VAL A 35 4.54 -4.30 4.98
N TRP A 36 3.59 -3.57 5.55
CA TRP A 36 3.22 -2.24 5.08
C TRP A 36 4.41 -1.28 5.05
N PHE A 37 5.24 -1.31 6.09
CA PHE A 37 6.42 -0.45 6.18
C PHE A 37 7.56 -0.92 5.30
N GLN A 38 7.65 -2.21 4.97
CA GLN A 38 8.60 -2.68 3.96
C GLN A 38 8.31 -1.99 2.61
N GLY A 39 7.07 -2.06 2.13
CA GLY A 39 6.67 -1.38 0.91
C GLY A 39 6.90 0.13 0.95
N ARG A 40 6.48 0.79 2.04
CA ARG A 40 6.68 2.24 2.19
C ARG A 40 8.15 2.65 2.25
N PHE A 41 9.01 1.88 2.92
CA PHE A 41 10.44 2.17 2.98
C PHE A 41 11.12 2.03 1.61
N ALA A 42 10.85 0.93 0.90
CA ALA A 42 11.38 0.75 -0.44
C ALA A 42 10.89 1.84 -1.41
N PHE A 43 9.60 2.24 -1.29
CA PHE A 43 9.04 3.36 -2.04
C PHE A 43 9.79 4.66 -1.76
N ILE A 44 9.92 5.06 -0.47
CA ILE A 44 10.52 6.35 -0.15
C ILE A 44 12.01 6.42 -0.51
N CYS A 45 12.74 5.32 -0.40
CA CYS A 45 14.12 5.23 -0.85
C CYS A 45 14.24 5.44 -2.37
N SER A 46 13.39 4.76 -3.15
CA SER A 46 13.35 4.92 -4.61
C SER A 46 12.87 6.31 -5.02
N TYR A 47 11.85 6.83 -4.35
CA TYR A 47 11.32 8.17 -4.60
C TYR A 47 12.34 9.28 -4.30
N ALA A 48 13.05 9.15 -3.17
CA ALA A 48 14.11 10.09 -2.82
C ALA A 48 15.24 10.07 -3.87
N TYR A 49 15.61 8.88 -4.35
CA TYR A 49 16.57 8.75 -5.44
C TYR A 49 16.07 9.43 -6.72
N ASN A 50 14.81 9.28 -7.07
CA ASN A 50 14.24 9.87 -8.28
C ASN A 50 14.13 11.40 -8.21
N ASN A 51 13.79 11.95 -7.03
CA ASN A 51 13.30 13.33 -6.93
C ASN A 51 14.16 14.24 -6.04
N VAL A 52 15.08 13.70 -5.23
CA VAL A 52 15.89 14.50 -4.29
C VAL A 52 17.36 14.42 -4.64
N GLU A 53 17.97 13.23 -4.61
CA GLU A 53 19.40 13.04 -4.85
C GLU A 53 19.65 11.64 -5.40
N LYS A 54 20.54 11.51 -6.40
CA LYS A 54 20.93 10.21 -6.98
C LYS A 54 21.90 9.44 -6.07
N ASN A 55 21.47 9.18 -4.83
CA ASN A 55 22.24 8.45 -3.84
C ASN A 55 22.11 6.94 -4.03
N PRO A 56 23.16 6.21 -4.43
CA PRO A 56 23.07 4.77 -4.73
C PRO A 56 22.71 3.92 -3.51
N MET A 57 23.04 4.37 -2.29
CA MET A 57 22.71 3.68 -1.04
C MET A 57 21.18 3.56 -0.84
N TRP A 58 20.42 4.54 -1.32
CA TRP A 58 18.96 4.48 -1.25
C TRP A 58 18.38 3.41 -2.17
N LEU A 59 18.95 3.24 -3.37
CA LEU A 59 18.54 2.14 -4.26
C LEU A 59 18.97 0.78 -3.72
N GLU A 60 20.11 0.68 -3.08
CA GLU A 60 20.56 -0.55 -2.43
C GLU A 60 19.61 -0.95 -1.30
N ALA A 61 19.22 -0.01 -0.44
CA ALA A 61 18.25 -0.26 0.63
C ALA A 61 16.86 -0.62 0.08
N ALA A 62 16.40 0.07 -0.97
CA ALA A 62 15.15 -0.27 -1.65
C ALA A 62 15.20 -1.68 -2.22
N LYS A 63 16.28 -2.04 -2.95
CA LYS A 63 16.48 -3.38 -3.51
C LYS A 63 16.47 -4.47 -2.44
N SER A 64 17.25 -4.28 -1.38
CA SER A 64 17.30 -5.21 -0.23
C SER A 64 15.91 -5.43 0.39
N THR A 65 15.13 -4.35 0.46
CA THR A 65 13.76 -4.43 1.00
C THR A 65 12.80 -5.12 0.04
N LEU A 66 12.90 -4.87 -1.27
CA LEU A 66 12.09 -5.55 -2.27
C LEU A 66 12.42 -7.04 -2.35
N ASP A 67 13.70 -7.41 -2.23
CA ASP A 67 14.11 -8.81 -2.17
C ASP A 67 13.55 -9.52 -0.92
N PHE A 68 13.56 -8.84 0.23
CA PHE A 68 12.93 -9.33 1.45
C PHE A 68 11.41 -9.52 1.27
N ILE A 69 10.73 -8.57 0.64
CA ILE A 69 9.30 -8.67 0.33
C ILE A 69 9.02 -9.90 -0.53
N GLU A 70 9.73 -10.08 -1.64
CA GLU A 70 9.50 -11.21 -2.55
C GLU A 70 9.77 -12.55 -1.90
N LYS A 71 10.79 -12.63 -1.06
CA LYS A 71 11.20 -13.90 -0.44
C LYS A 71 10.32 -14.31 0.74
N HIS A 72 9.80 -13.33 1.51
CA HIS A 72 9.28 -13.60 2.84
C HIS A 72 7.86 -13.11 3.11
N CYS A 73 7.33 -12.19 2.29
CA CYS A 73 6.10 -11.51 2.64
C CYS A 73 4.85 -12.05 1.95
N PHE A 74 4.97 -13.05 1.09
CA PHE A 74 3.84 -13.71 0.42
C PHE A 74 3.56 -15.09 1.01
N ASP A 75 2.28 -15.46 1.07
CA ASP A 75 1.85 -16.82 1.30
C ASP A 75 1.80 -17.63 -0.02
N GLU A 76 1.46 -18.90 0.08
CA GLU A 76 1.34 -19.83 -1.07
C GLU A 76 0.23 -19.44 -2.07
N ASN A 77 -0.74 -18.61 -1.67
CA ASN A 77 -1.85 -18.13 -2.50
C ASN A 77 -1.58 -16.75 -3.12
N GLY A 78 -0.40 -16.18 -2.84
CA GLY A 78 -0.01 -14.85 -3.31
C GLY A 78 -0.55 -13.69 -2.47
N ARG A 79 -1.15 -13.97 -1.27
CA ARG A 79 -1.54 -12.95 -0.32
C ARG A 79 -0.34 -12.51 0.51
N MET A 80 -0.28 -11.24 0.87
CA MET A 80 0.81 -10.72 1.69
C MET A 80 0.46 -10.72 3.18
N TYR A 81 1.43 -11.13 4.00
CA TYR A 81 1.33 -11.01 5.44
C TYR A 81 1.24 -9.54 5.87
N PHE A 82 0.68 -9.32 7.06
CA PHE A 82 0.69 -8.00 7.70
C PHE A 82 2.00 -7.78 8.46
N SER A 83 2.52 -8.82 9.13
CA SER A 83 3.80 -8.78 9.83
C SER A 83 4.52 -10.11 9.77
N VAL A 84 5.85 -10.04 9.81
CA VAL A 84 6.79 -11.16 9.81
C VAL A 84 7.88 -10.92 10.87
N THR A 85 8.63 -11.98 11.26
CA THR A 85 9.82 -11.82 12.13
C THR A 85 10.94 -11.08 11.38
N ALA A 86 12.02 -10.76 12.07
CA ALA A 86 13.22 -10.18 11.45
C ALA A 86 13.73 -11.04 10.28
N GLU A 87 13.72 -12.37 10.44
CA GLU A 87 14.17 -13.36 9.46
C GLU A 87 13.11 -13.67 8.37
N GLY A 88 11.91 -13.08 8.48
CA GLY A 88 10.84 -13.24 7.49
C GLY A 88 9.88 -14.39 7.76
N LYS A 89 9.84 -14.99 8.99
CA LYS A 89 8.81 -15.98 9.33
C LYS A 89 7.46 -15.32 9.52
N PRO A 90 6.37 -15.89 8.98
CA PRO A 90 5.02 -15.32 9.12
C PRO A 90 4.58 -15.17 10.57
N LEU A 91 4.01 -14.02 10.92
CA LEU A 91 3.42 -13.76 12.23
C LEU A 91 1.93 -13.47 12.15
N ARG A 92 1.51 -12.65 11.19
CA ARG A 92 0.12 -12.20 11.10
C ARG A 92 -0.33 -11.99 9.67
N MET A 93 -1.54 -12.49 9.37
CA MET A 93 -2.31 -12.15 8.17
C MET A 93 -3.46 -11.20 8.54
N ARG A 94 -3.82 -10.30 7.65
CA ARG A 94 -5.02 -9.46 7.79
C ARG A 94 -5.92 -9.57 6.57
N ARG A 95 -7.21 -9.22 6.74
CA ARG A 95 -8.21 -9.17 5.66
C ARG A 95 -8.00 -8.06 4.64
N TYR A 96 -7.09 -7.13 4.89
CA TYR A 96 -6.82 -5.99 4.02
C TYR A 96 -5.76 -6.32 2.98
N VAL A 97 -5.81 -5.62 1.86
CA VAL A 97 -4.86 -5.73 0.72
C VAL A 97 -3.81 -4.61 0.71
N PHE A 98 -3.64 -3.88 1.81
CA PHE A 98 -2.71 -2.75 1.84
C PHE A 98 -1.24 -3.17 1.79
N SER A 99 -0.89 -4.37 2.24
CA SER A 99 0.47 -4.90 2.05
C SER A 99 0.81 -5.02 0.57
N GLU A 100 -0.10 -5.61 -0.20
CA GLU A 100 0.00 -5.77 -1.65
C GLU A 100 0.10 -4.41 -2.35
N THR A 101 -0.72 -3.45 -1.95
CA THR A 101 -0.72 -2.11 -2.58
C THR A 101 0.58 -1.35 -2.32
N PHE A 102 1.13 -1.40 -1.10
CA PHE A 102 2.41 -0.76 -0.80
C PHE A 102 3.60 -1.45 -1.49
N ALA A 103 3.56 -2.77 -1.67
CA ALA A 103 4.55 -3.48 -2.46
C ALA A 103 4.49 -3.06 -3.95
N ALA A 104 3.29 -2.96 -4.52
CA ALA A 104 3.11 -2.54 -5.92
C ALA A 104 3.63 -1.12 -6.18
N ILE A 105 3.32 -0.13 -5.31
CA ILE A 105 3.84 1.23 -5.49
C ILE A 105 5.37 1.29 -5.32
N ALA A 106 5.93 0.50 -4.40
CA ALA A 106 7.37 0.44 -4.19
C ALA A 106 8.10 -0.13 -5.42
N MET A 107 7.59 -1.21 -5.98
CA MET A 107 8.14 -1.82 -7.20
C MET A 107 8.02 -0.88 -8.40
N SER A 108 6.89 -0.16 -8.54
CA SER A 108 6.71 0.84 -9.60
C SER A 108 7.75 1.97 -9.49
N GLU A 109 7.96 2.50 -8.30
CA GLU A 109 8.91 3.61 -8.09
C GLU A 109 10.36 3.15 -8.25
N TYR A 110 10.67 1.90 -7.85
CA TYR A 110 11.97 1.29 -8.07
C TYR A 110 12.23 1.03 -9.57
N ALA A 111 11.22 0.54 -10.31
CA ALA A 111 11.30 0.39 -11.76
C ALA A 111 11.55 1.72 -12.46
N LEU A 112 10.91 2.80 -12.02
CA LEU A 112 11.15 4.16 -12.52
C LEU A 112 12.59 4.61 -12.26
N ALA A 113 13.15 4.26 -11.10
CA ALA A 113 14.51 4.62 -10.71
C ALA A 113 15.60 3.88 -11.49
N THR A 114 15.35 2.62 -11.84
CA THR A 114 16.36 1.71 -12.41
C THR A 114 16.17 1.43 -13.89
N GLY A 115 14.97 1.64 -14.43
CA GLY A 115 14.57 1.19 -15.76
C GLY A 115 14.35 -0.33 -15.87
N ASP A 116 14.39 -1.08 -14.75
CA ASP A 116 14.22 -2.53 -14.75
C ASP A 116 12.73 -2.90 -14.87
N GLN A 117 12.36 -3.33 -16.09
CA GLN A 117 11.00 -3.68 -16.47
C GLN A 117 10.40 -4.82 -15.62
N LYS A 118 11.23 -5.70 -15.07
CA LYS A 118 10.79 -6.81 -14.21
C LYS A 118 9.98 -6.29 -13.01
N TYR A 119 10.42 -5.19 -12.39
CA TYR A 119 9.71 -4.61 -11.25
C TYR A 119 8.40 -3.93 -11.67
N ALA A 120 8.36 -3.32 -12.85
CA ALA A 120 7.13 -2.76 -13.40
C ALA A 120 6.08 -3.84 -13.66
N GLU A 121 6.49 -4.95 -14.30
CA GLU A 121 5.61 -6.11 -14.56
C GLU A 121 5.12 -6.75 -13.25
N ARG A 122 6.01 -6.88 -12.27
CA ARG A 122 5.65 -7.42 -10.94
C ARG A 122 4.66 -6.52 -10.20
N ALA A 123 4.84 -5.20 -10.25
CA ALA A 123 3.88 -4.24 -9.70
C ALA A 123 2.49 -4.40 -10.32
N LEU A 124 2.42 -4.52 -11.66
CA LEU A 124 1.17 -4.76 -12.37
C LEU A 124 0.53 -6.10 -11.99
N GLN A 125 1.33 -7.16 -11.83
CA GLN A 125 0.83 -8.46 -11.40
C GLN A 125 0.22 -8.39 -9.99
N ILE A 126 0.92 -7.79 -9.02
CA ILE A 126 0.41 -7.60 -7.66
C ILE A 126 -0.90 -6.79 -7.68
N PHE A 127 -0.98 -5.76 -8.51
CA PHE A 127 -2.19 -4.96 -8.65
C PHE A 127 -3.37 -5.77 -9.18
N LYS A 128 -3.16 -6.59 -10.21
CA LYS A 128 -4.18 -7.51 -10.75
C LYS A 128 -4.63 -8.53 -9.69
N ASP A 129 -3.69 -9.09 -8.94
CA ASP A 129 -3.99 -10.02 -7.85
C ASP A 129 -4.78 -9.32 -6.74
N THR A 130 -4.41 -8.08 -6.39
CA THR A 130 -5.17 -7.26 -5.43
C THR A 130 -6.63 -7.08 -5.85
N GLN A 131 -6.87 -6.76 -7.13
CA GLN A 131 -8.23 -6.63 -7.67
C GLN A 131 -8.99 -7.96 -7.62
N ARG A 132 -8.33 -9.06 -7.98
CA ARG A 132 -8.90 -10.41 -7.87
C ARG A 132 -9.28 -10.74 -6.43
N PHE A 133 -8.43 -10.44 -5.44
CA PHE A 133 -8.74 -10.66 -4.03
C PHE A 133 -9.95 -9.87 -3.55
N LEU A 134 -10.08 -8.62 -4.00
CA LEU A 134 -11.20 -7.75 -3.64
C LEU A 134 -12.55 -8.17 -4.26
N THR A 135 -12.51 -8.83 -5.42
CA THR A 135 -13.72 -9.16 -6.19
C THR A 135 -14.14 -10.62 -6.10
N THR A 136 -13.26 -11.52 -5.62
CA THR A 136 -13.58 -12.95 -5.50
C THR A 136 -14.13 -13.25 -4.11
N PRO A 137 -15.37 -13.72 -4.00
CA PRO A 137 -15.96 -14.08 -2.70
C PRO A 137 -15.13 -15.15 -1.96
N GLY A 138 -15.00 -15.01 -0.66
CA GLY A 138 -14.33 -15.98 0.21
C GLY A 138 -12.81 -15.85 0.30
N ILE A 139 -12.14 -15.05 -0.53
CA ILE A 139 -10.69 -14.82 -0.41
C ILE A 139 -10.38 -13.90 0.78
N LEU A 140 -11.12 -12.82 0.91
CA LEU A 140 -10.97 -11.89 2.03
C LEU A 140 -12.12 -12.08 3.02
N ALA A 141 -11.80 -12.09 4.30
CA ALA A 141 -12.84 -11.98 5.32
C ALA A 141 -13.56 -10.62 5.18
N PRO A 142 -14.91 -10.58 5.31
CA PRO A 142 -15.67 -9.35 5.15
C PRO A 142 -15.26 -8.29 6.18
N LYS A 143 -15.27 -7.03 5.75
CA LYS A 143 -15.01 -5.89 6.65
C LYS A 143 -16.21 -5.61 7.56
N PHE A 144 -17.40 -5.83 7.04
CA PHE A 144 -18.68 -5.58 7.73
C PHE A 144 -19.43 -6.89 7.90
N GLU A 145 -20.25 -6.96 8.91
CA GLU A 145 -21.21 -8.07 9.10
C GLU A 145 -22.17 -8.12 7.91
N GLU A 146 -22.67 -9.31 7.57
CA GLU A 146 -23.62 -9.48 6.45
C GLU A 146 -24.89 -8.65 6.58
N SER A 147 -25.30 -8.39 7.82
CA SER A 147 -26.45 -7.53 8.13
C SER A 147 -26.21 -6.04 7.87
N VAL A 148 -24.95 -5.64 7.65
CA VAL A 148 -24.54 -4.24 7.49
C VAL A 148 -23.97 -4.03 6.10
N GLN A 149 -24.82 -3.58 5.18
CA GLN A 149 -24.47 -3.33 3.76
C GLN A 149 -23.77 -1.98 3.61
N LEU A 150 -22.44 -1.95 3.78
CA LEU A 150 -21.61 -0.74 3.71
C LEU A 150 -20.44 -0.90 2.75
N GLN A 151 -19.99 0.22 2.19
CA GLN A 151 -18.74 0.31 1.44
C GLN A 151 -17.81 1.37 2.03
N SER A 152 -16.50 1.16 1.86
CA SER A 152 -15.46 2.03 2.40
C SER A 152 -14.69 2.73 1.29
N HIS A 153 -14.43 4.01 1.46
CA HIS A 153 -13.68 4.84 0.56
C HIS A 153 -12.18 4.44 0.44
N SER A 154 -11.58 3.97 1.53
CA SER A 154 -10.14 3.69 1.60
C SER A 154 -9.59 2.74 0.51
N ILE A 155 -10.41 1.78 0.06
CA ILE A 155 -10.02 0.87 -1.04
C ILE A 155 -9.99 1.61 -2.38
N ILE A 156 -10.96 2.46 -2.65
CA ILE A 156 -11.02 3.24 -3.91
C ILE A 156 -9.82 4.19 -3.97
N MET A 157 -9.55 4.90 -2.89
CA MET A 157 -8.42 5.82 -2.75
C MET A 157 -7.10 5.12 -3.06
N ILE A 158 -6.82 3.98 -2.43
CA ILE A 158 -5.53 3.28 -2.62
C ILE A 158 -5.39 2.70 -4.04
N LEU A 159 -6.48 2.23 -4.67
CA LEU A 159 -6.44 1.72 -6.04
C LEU A 159 -6.14 2.83 -7.06
N ILE A 160 -6.66 4.04 -6.86
CA ILE A 160 -6.30 5.22 -7.68
C ILE A 160 -4.80 5.50 -7.57
N ASN A 161 -4.26 5.50 -6.35
CA ASN A 161 -2.85 5.75 -6.11
C ASN A 161 -1.96 4.68 -6.76
N VAL A 162 -2.25 3.39 -6.54
CA VAL A 162 -1.47 2.28 -7.12
C VAL A 162 -1.51 2.31 -8.64
N GLY A 163 -2.69 2.46 -9.24
CA GLY A 163 -2.85 2.58 -10.69
C GLY A 163 -2.04 3.74 -11.25
N SER A 164 -2.06 4.90 -10.57
CA SER A 164 -1.30 6.09 -10.96
C SER A 164 0.22 5.88 -10.89
N CYS A 165 0.72 5.12 -9.91
CA CYS A 165 2.14 4.76 -9.84
C CYS A 165 2.55 3.79 -10.95
N ILE A 166 1.77 2.74 -11.19
CA ILE A 166 2.07 1.73 -12.23
C ILE A 166 2.04 2.37 -13.62
N ARG A 167 1.09 3.27 -13.89
CA ARG A 167 0.95 3.97 -15.17
C ARG A 167 2.20 4.76 -15.57
N LYS A 168 3.06 5.14 -14.63
CA LYS A 168 4.33 5.83 -14.94
C LYS A 168 5.36 4.92 -15.61
N VAL A 169 5.25 3.61 -15.41
CA VAL A 169 6.23 2.61 -15.87
C VAL A 169 5.63 1.54 -16.80
N ILE A 170 4.32 1.41 -16.85
CA ILE A 170 3.58 0.52 -17.76
C ILE A 170 2.59 1.33 -18.57
N ASN A 171 2.68 1.23 -19.89
CA ASN A 171 1.71 1.83 -20.80
C ASN A 171 0.55 0.85 -21.07
N ASP A 172 -0.43 0.80 -20.18
CA ASP A 172 -1.65 0.00 -20.33
C ASP A 172 -2.88 0.93 -20.22
N PRO A 173 -3.65 1.13 -21.30
CA PRO A 173 -4.85 1.98 -21.29
C PRO A 173 -5.88 1.56 -20.23
N LYS A 174 -5.97 0.28 -19.89
CA LYS A 174 -6.89 -0.24 -18.87
C LYS A 174 -6.60 0.33 -17.48
N LEU A 175 -5.35 0.70 -17.18
CA LEU A 175 -5.04 1.37 -15.91
C LEU A 175 -5.71 2.73 -15.82
N THR A 176 -5.74 3.49 -16.92
CA THR A 176 -6.41 4.79 -16.95
C THR A 176 -7.92 4.63 -16.82
N GLU A 177 -8.52 3.66 -17.54
CA GLU A 177 -9.96 3.36 -17.42
C GLU A 177 -10.34 3.00 -15.97
N GLN A 178 -9.56 2.15 -15.31
CA GLN A 178 -9.79 1.76 -13.92
C GLN A 178 -9.66 2.92 -12.92
N ILE A 179 -8.71 3.83 -13.15
CA ILE A 179 -8.55 5.04 -12.35
C ILE A 179 -9.79 5.94 -12.53
N ASP A 180 -10.22 6.16 -13.77
CA ASP A 180 -11.36 7.01 -14.08
C ASP A 180 -12.67 6.44 -13.50
N GLU A 181 -12.88 5.12 -13.58
CA GLU A 181 -13.99 4.44 -12.92
C GLU A 181 -13.95 4.60 -11.39
N SER A 182 -12.77 4.49 -10.79
CA SER A 182 -12.57 4.68 -9.36
C SER A 182 -12.88 6.11 -8.92
N ILE A 183 -12.42 7.09 -9.70
CA ILE A 183 -12.73 8.52 -9.47
C ILE A 183 -14.24 8.78 -9.62
N ALA A 184 -14.88 8.19 -10.63
CA ALA A 184 -16.33 8.32 -10.82
C ALA A 184 -17.12 7.73 -9.65
N LYS A 185 -16.74 6.55 -9.14
CA LYS A 185 -17.34 5.95 -7.94
C LYS A 185 -17.14 6.81 -6.71
N LEU A 186 -15.93 7.35 -6.52
CA LEU A 186 -15.63 8.24 -5.41
C LEU A 186 -16.52 9.48 -5.42
N LYS A 187 -16.60 10.16 -6.55
CA LYS A 187 -17.45 11.34 -6.72
C LYS A 187 -18.93 11.03 -6.51
N LYS A 188 -19.39 9.88 -6.99
CA LYS A 188 -20.80 9.50 -6.93
C LYS A 188 -21.25 9.09 -5.52
N TYR A 189 -20.40 8.37 -4.78
CA TYR A 189 -20.83 7.69 -3.56
C TYR A 189 -20.30 8.33 -2.28
N PHE A 190 -19.11 8.94 -2.30
CA PHE A 190 -18.43 9.36 -1.08
C PHE A 190 -18.36 10.88 -0.88
N ILE A 191 -18.52 11.68 -1.94
CA ILE A 191 -18.59 13.14 -1.81
C ILE A 191 -20.03 13.52 -1.51
N HIS A 192 -20.22 14.11 -0.33
CA HIS A 192 -21.53 14.57 0.17
C HIS A 192 -21.55 16.11 0.27
N PRO A 193 -22.04 16.82 -0.76
CA PRO A 193 -22.06 18.29 -0.79
C PRO A 193 -22.84 18.91 0.36
N GLU A 194 -23.90 18.24 0.82
CA GLU A 194 -24.75 18.66 1.93
C GLU A 194 -23.98 18.72 3.26
N PHE A 195 -22.98 17.87 3.45
CA PHE A 195 -22.10 17.85 4.62
C PHE A 195 -20.75 18.56 4.33
N LYS A 196 -20.51 18.97 3.08
CA LYS A 196 -19.24 19.56 2.60
C LYS A 196 -18.03 18.70 2.93
N CYS A 197 -18.17 17.39 2.82
CA CYS A 197 -17.12 16.45 3.15
C CYS A 197 -17.15 15.19 2.26
N LEU A 198 -16.09 14.42 2.38
CA LEU A 198 -15.96 13.06 1.87
C LEU A 198 -16.12 12.10 3.05
N LEU A 199 -17.10 11.20 2.97
CA LEU A 199 -17.38 10.23 4.00
C LEU A 199 -16.45 9.01 3.89
N GLU A 200 -16.03 8.48 5.03
CA GLU A 200 -15.18 7.27 5.09
C GLU A 200 -15.96 6.00 4.76
N THR A 201 -17.25 5.98 5.10
CA THR A 201 -18.14 4.83 4.93
C THR A 201 -19.53 5.29 4.53
N VAL A 202 -20.10 4.64 3.54
CA VAL A 202 -21.47 4.91 3.04
C VAL A 202 -22.22 3.62 2.80
N GLY A 203 -23.53 3.66 2.59
CA GLY A 203 -24.30 2.53 2.12
C GLY A 203 -23.92 2.10 0.70
N MET A 204 -24.46 0.99 0.23
CA MET A 204 -24.06 0.39 -1.05
C MET A 204 -24.40 1.25 -2.28
N ASN A 205 -25.38 2.15 -2.16
CA ASN A 205 -25.74 3.10 -3.22
C ASN A 205 -25.21 4.52 -2.96
N GLY A 206 -24.32 4.69 -1.95
CA GLY A 206 -23.76 5.97 -1.55
C GLY A 206 -24.59 6.74 -0.55
N GLU A 207 -25.67 6.14 -0.02
CA GLU A 207 -26.52 6.78 0.98
C GLU A 207 -25.77 7.02 2.29
N PHE A 208 -26.04 8.17 2.92
CA PHE A 208 -25.58 8.46 4.28
C PHE A 208 -26.23 7.49 5.28
N VAL A 209 -25.41 6.87 6.11
CA VAL A 209 -25.86 5.96 7.16
C VAL A 209 -25.67 6.62 8.51
N ASP A 210 -26.76 6.94 9.20
CA ASP A 210 -26.75 7.65 10.49
C ASP A 210 -26.31 6.75 11.66
N THR A 211 -25.05 6.30 11.59
CA THR A 211 -24.37 5.51 12.62
C THR A 211 -23.01 6.14 12.94
N CYS A 212 -22.35 5.67 14.00
CA CYS A 212 -20.98 6.11 14.31
C CYS A 212 -20.03 5.94 13.10
N MET A 213 -20.13 4.80 12.39
CA MET A 213 -19.29 4.53 11.20
C MET A 213 -19.62 5.46 10.02
N GLY A 214 -20.90 5.66 9.71
CA GLY A 214 -21.34 6.51 8.61
C GLY A 214 -21.09 8.00 8.85
N ARG A 215 -21.02 8.43 10.13
CA ARG A 215 -20.66 9.81 10.52
C ARG A 215 -19.16 10.05 10.60
N THR A 216 -18.33 9.02 10.39
CA THR A 216 -16.87 9.12 10.49
C THR A 216 -16.31 9.82 9.26
N ILE A 217 -15.49 10.83 9.50
CA ILE A 217 -14.65 11.50 8.51
C ILE A 217 -13.20 11.30 8.91
N ASN A 218 -12.37 10.89 7.96
CA ASN A 218 -10.91 10.83 8.14
C ASN A 218 -10.26 11.96 7.35
N PRO A 219 -9.85 13.07 8.00
CA PRO A 219 -9.25 14.21 7.29
C PRO A 219 -8.00 13.84 6.49
N GLY A 220 -7.18 12.90 6.98
CA GLY A 220 -6.02 12.40 6.26
C GLY A 220 -6.40 11.76 4.94
N HIS A 221 -7.34 10.84 4.94
CA HIS A 221 -7.85 10.20 3.73
C HIS A 221 -8.52 11.19 2.77
N CYS A 222 -9.22 12.20 3.31
CA CYS A 222 -9.84 13.24 2.47
C CYS A 222 -8.78 14.08 1.71
N ILE A 223 -7.61 14.29 2.32
CA ILE A 223 -6.50 15.04 1.70
C ILE A 223 -5.74 14.16 0.70
N GLU A 224 -5.60 12.87 0.97
CA GLU A 224 -4.92 11.91 0.10
C GLU A 224 -5.73 11.59 -1.17
N THR A 225 -7.02 11.87 -1.18
CA THR A 225 -7.95 11.63 -2.29
C THR A 225 -8.03 12.80 -3.25
#